data_e00aad067c7b4fe50a9230b431495c56
#
_entry.id   e00aad067c7b4fe50a9230b431495c56
#
_cell.length_a   1.000
_cell.length_b   1.000
_cell.length_c   1.000
_cell.angle_alpha   90.00
_cell.angle_beta   90.00
_cell.angle_gamma   90.00
#
_symmetry.space_group_name_H-M   'P 1'
#
loop_
_entity.id
_entity.type
_entity.pdbx_description
1 polymer ?
#
loop_
_entity_poly.entity_id
_entity_poly.type
_entity_poly.pdbx_seq_one_letter_code
_entity_poly.pdbx_strand_id
1 'polypeptide(L)'
;QETTLYGVDLYGEKTLPKLLHELCKIEEIQWIRLMYCYPEEITDELIDTIAEEKKVCHYLDIPIQHSEDPVLRRMGRRTCKKDIVELIAKLRMRIPDIAIRTTLIAGFPGETEADHEALMEFVNESEFDRLGVFTYSPEEGTPAASFPDQIENEVAEKWRDDIMALQQEVSYDKNQELLGKTLTVLIEGYVAEDDVYVGRTYRDAPDVDGMVFVDAPYELMSGTFVQVRITDANEYDLTGEMIE
;
A
#
# COMPACT_ATOMS: atom_id res chain seq x y z
N GLN A 1 13.61 8.04 -5.25
CA GLN A 1 12.29 7.65 -4.73
C GLN A 1 12.41 6.34 -3.95
N GLU A 2 13.19 6.36 -2.93
CA GLU A 2 13.41 5.25 -2.02
C GLU A 2 13.53 5.82 -0.61
N THR A 3 12.49 5.66 0.18
CA THR A 3 12.36 6.31 1.49
C THR A 3 13.24 5.62 2.55
N THR A 4 13.37 4.30 2.48
CA THR A 4 14.09 3.51 3.50
C THR A 4 15.61 3.73 3.51
N LEU A 5 16.16 4.31 2.44
CA LEU A 5 17.59 4.68 2.35
C LEU A 5 17.89 6.09 2.88
N TYR A 6 16.91 6.77 3.50
CA TYR A 6 17.13 8.11 4.06
C TYR A 6 18.35 8.14 4.99
N GLY A 7 19.23 9.10 4.75
CA GLY A 7 20.45 9.35 5.53
C GLY A 7 21.71 8.70 4.99
N VAL A 8 21.61 7.72 4.09
CA VAL A 8 22.80 7.02 3.56
C VAL A 8 23.76 7.98 2.85
N ASP A 9 23.22 8.93 2.08
CA ASP A 9 24.00 9.94 1.37
C ASP A 9 24.59 11.03 2.28
N LEU A 10 23.92 11.31 3.42
CA LEU A 10 24.31 12.35 4.37
C LEU A 10 25.22 11.83 5.50
N TYR A 11 24.92 10.66 6.01
CA TYR A 11 25.51 10.11 7.22
C TYR A 11 26.25 8.79 7.01
N GLY A 12 26.13 8.19 5.82
CA GLY A 12 26.71 6.87 5.52
C GLY A 12 25.93 5.68 6.11
N GLU A 13 24.79 5.94 6.75
CA GLU A 13 23.91 4.94 7.37
C GLU A 13 22.44 5.28 7.18
N LYS A 14 21.55 4.28 7.27
CA LYS A 14 20.11 4.47 7.25
C LYS A 14 19.66 5.13 8.55
N THR A 15 19.01 6.29 8.47
CA THR A 15 18.58 7.06 9.64
C THR A 15 17.10 7.42 9.64
N LEU A 16 16.29 6.74 8.82
CA LEU A 16 14.83 6.97 8.76
C LEU A 16 14.15 6.81 10.13
N PRO A 17 14.43 5.79 10.96
CA PRO A 17 13.88 5.68 12.30
C PRO A 17 14.16 6.92 13.17
N LYS A 18 15.39 7.43 13.13
CA LYS A 18 15.78 8.66 13.87
C LYS A 18 15.00 9.88 13.38
N LEU A 19 14.81 10.02 12.06
CA LEU A 19 13.99 11.10 11.49
C LEU A 19 12.55 11.01 11.97
N LEU A 20 11.95 9.82 11.95
CA LEU A 20 10.57 9.61 12.39
C LEU A 20 10.39 10.00 13.86
N HIS A 21 11.30 9.61 14.75
CA HIS A 21 11.28 10.03 16.15
C HIS A 21 11.35 11.56 16.31
N GLU A 22 12.18 12.27 15.52
CA GLU A 22 12.24 13.73 15.58
C GLU A 22 10.96 14.38 15.01
N LEU A 23 10.41 13.88 13.93
CA LEU A 23 9.16 14.38 13.36
C LEU A 23 7.96 14.17 14.31
N CYS A 24 7.93 13.05 15.04
CA CYS A 24 6.88 12.76 16.02
C CYS A 24 6.87 13.74 17.20
N LYS A 25 7.96 14.46 17.48
CA LYS A 25 8.03 15.51 18.52
C LYS A 25 7.33 16.80 18.11
N ILE A 26 7.06 17.01 16.82
CA ILE A 26 6.38 18.20 16.32
C ILE A 26 4.89 18.08 16.63
N GLU A 27 4.34 18.95 17.48
CA GLU A 27 2.97 18.82 17.99
C GLU A 27 1.92 18.89 16.89
N GLU A 28 2.11 19.73 15.89
CA GLU A 28 1.18 19.99 14.79
C GLU A 28 1.07 18.82 13.79
N ILE A 29 2.06 17.94 13.74
CA ILE A 29 1.98 16.73 12.90
C ILE A 29 1.08 15.72 13.59
N GLN A 30 0.05 15.27 12.88
CA GLN A 30 -0.87 14.23 13.35
C GLN A 30 -0.52 12.86 12.73
N TRP A 31 -0.26 12.81 11.42
CA TRP A 31 0.08 11.59 10.71
C TRP A 31 1.36 11.74 9.89
N ILE A 32 2.19 10.70 9.94
CA ILE A 32 3.38 10.52 9.10
C ILE A 32 3.20 9.21 8.35
N ARG A 33 3.18 9.25 7.02
CA ARG A 33 3.00 8.07 6.16
C ARG A 33 4.28 7.79 5.39
N LEU A 34 4.67 6.52 5.36
CA LEU A 34 5.82 6.06 4.57
C LEU A 34 5.34 5.50 3.23
N MET A 35 5.94 5.99 2.16
CA MET A 35 5.70 5.57 0.79
C MET A 35 7.01 5.14 0.15
N TYR A 36 6.96 4.27 -0.86
CA TYR A 36 8.12 3.83 -1.65
C TYR A 36 9.21 3.17 -0.79
N CYS A 37 8.86 2.09 -0.10
CA CYS A 37 9.78 1.33 0.76
C CYS A 37 10.24 0.05 0.06
N TYR A 38 11.51 -0.08 -0.27
CA TYR A 38 12.02 -1.33 -0.84
C TYR A 38 12.04 -2.43 0.23
N PRO A 39 11.52 -3.63 -0.09
CA PRO A 39 11.39 -4.71 0.89
C PRO A 39 12.73 -5.09 1.55
N GLU A 40 13.83 -5.15 0.77
CA GLU A 40 15.17 -5.47 1.25
C GLU A 40 15.80 -4.39 2.15
N GLU A 41 15.21 -3.21 2.19
CA GLU A 41 15.75 -2.08 2.95
C GLU A 41 14.97 -1.82 4.26
N ILE A 42 13.85 -2.52 4.50
CA ILE A 42 13.05 -2.43 5.72
C ILE A 42 13.75 -3.17 6.85
N THR A 43 14.24 -2.41 7.85
CA THR A 43 14.95 -2.95 9.01
C THR A 43 14.01 -3.25 10.18
N ASP A 44 14.45 -4.09 11.12
CA ASP A 44 13.70 -4.33 12.35
C ASP A 44 13.51 -3.06 13.17
N GLU A 45 14.51 -2.17 13.23
CA GLU A 45 14.40 -0.86 13.87
C GLU A 45 13.30 0.01 13.25
N LEU A 46 13.16 -0.01 11.92
CA LEU A 46 12.09 0.71 11.24
C LEU A 46 10.71 0.14 11.58
N ILE A 47 10.59 -1.19 11.60
CA ILE A 47 9.34 -1.87 11.98
C ILE A 47 8.94 -1.51 13.41
N ASP A 48 9.90 -1.54 14.35
CA ASP A 48 9.67 -1.16 15.74
C ASP A 48 9.25 0.31 15.87
N THR A 49 9.91 1.20 15.13
CA THR A 49 9.56 2.62 15.12
C THR A 49 8.12 2.85 14.62
N ILE A 50 7.70 2.15 13.55
CA ILE A 50 6.32 2.24 13.05
C ILE A 50 5.33 1.72 14.10
N ALA A 51 5.67 0.63 14.79
CA ALA A 51 4.80 0.03 15.80
C ALA A 51 4.65 0.90 17.06
N GLU A 52 5.69 1.66 17.44
CA GLU A 52 5.75 2.40 18.70
C GLU A 52 5.31 3.85 18.57
N GLU A 53 5.56 4.49 17.42
CA GLU A 53 5.29 5.92 17.20
C GLU A 53 3.86 6.17 16.75
N LYS A 54 3.02 6.71 17.62
CA LYS A 54 1.58 6.92 17.41
C LYS A 54 1.22 7.82 16.22
N LYS A 55 2.15 8.67 15.77
CA LYS A 55 1.94 9.56 14.63
C LYS A 55 2.35 8.91 13.31
N VAL A 56 3.11 7.81 13.35
CA VAL A 56 3.45 7.05 12.16
C VAL A 56 2.27 6.13 11.83
N CYS A 57 1.70 6.30 10.65
CA CYS A 57 0.61 5.46 10.18
C CYS A 57 1.07 4.00 10.12
N HIS A 58 0.27 3.08 10.62
CA HIS A 58 0.45 1.64 10.40
C HIS A 58 0.11 1.31 8.93
N TYR A 59 0.95 1.83 8.04
CA TYR A 59 0.81 1.73 6.60
C TYR A 59 2.20 1.69 5.97
N LEU A 60 2.41 0.76 5.05
CA LEU A 60 3.63 0.70 4.24
C LEU A 60 3.29 0.45 2.78
N ASP A 61 3.84 1.29 1.90
CA ASP A 61 3.86 1.06 0.46
C ASP A 61 5.16 0.36 0.07
N ILE A 62 5.05 -0.90 -0.32
CA ILE A 62 6.17 -1.82 -0.59
C ILE A 62 6.03 -2.33 -2.03
N PRO A 63 6.57 -1.64 -3.05
CA PRO A 63 6.44 -2.05 -4.44
C PRO A 63 7.34 -3.26 -4.75
N ILE A 64 6.79 -4.46 -4.60
CA ILE A 64 7.54 -5.72 -4.81
C ILE A 64 7.74 -6.06 -6.29
N GLN A 65 6.89 -5.55 -7.17
CA GLN A 65 6.86 -5.71 -8.62
C GLN A 65 6.42 -7.09 -9.12
N HIS A 66 6.85 -8.19 -8.52
CA HIS A 66 6.48 -9.56 -8.83
C HIS A 66 6.76 -10.50 -7.63
N SER A 67 6.25 -11.73 -7.65
CA SER A 67 6.57 -12.73 -6.62
C SER A 67 7.58 -13.78 -7.09
N GLU A 68 7.65 -14.07 -8.40
CA GLU A 68 8.43 -15.20 -8.88
C GLU A 68 9.92 -14.84 -9.10
N ASP A 69 10.81 -15.63 -8.51
CA ASP A 69 12.24 -15.39 -8.49
C ASP A 69 12.89 -15.23 -9.86
N PRO A 70 12.49 -15.99 -10.93
CA PRO A 70 13.05 -15.78 -12.26
C PRO A 70 12.73 -14.39 -12.81
N VAL A 71 11.50 -13.92 -12.61
CA VAL A 71 11.04 -12.60 -13.07
C VAL A 71 11.70 -11.49 -12.26
N LEU A 72 11.71 -11.60 -10.93
CA LEU A 72 12.38 -10.65 -10.03
C LEU A 72 13.85 -10.45 -10.38
N ARG A 73 14.58 -11.53 -10.67
CA ARG A 73 15.99 -11.46 -11.13
C ARG A 73 16.13 -10.73 -12.44
N ARG A 74 15.23 -10.95 -13.39
CA ARG A 74 15.24 -10.24 -14.69
C ARG A 74 14.89 -8.76 -14.53
N MET A 75 14.06 -8.40 -13.55
CA MET A 75 13.77 -7.01 -13.16
C MET A 75 14.95 -6.35 -12.42
N GLY A 76 16.00 -7.10 -12.07
CA GLY A 76 17.13 -6.61 -11.29
C GLY A 76 16.81 -6.44 -9.79
N ARG A 77 15.75 -7.09 -9.29
CA ARG A 77 15.40 -7.07 -7.86
C ARG A 77 16.35 -7.95 -7.05
N ARG A 78 16.67 -7.51 -5.84
CA ARG A 78 17.57 -8.21 -4.92
C ARG A 78 16.82 -9.14 -3.96
N THR A 79 15.52 -8.93 -3.78
CA THR A 79 14.63 -9.78 -2.98
C THR A 79 14.16 -11.00 -3.77
N CYS A 80 13.91 -12.10 -3.07
CA CYS A 80 13.25 -13.28 -3.60
C CYS A 80 11.86 -13.46 -2.96
N LYS A 81 11.01 -14.35 -3.50
CA LYS A 81 9.66 -14.66 -2.96
C LYS A 81 9.68 -14.94 -1.47
N LYS A 82 10.64 -15.75 -1.02
CA LYS A 82 10.78 -16.10 0.40
C LYS A 82 10.99 -14.87 1.28
N ASP A 83 11.87 -13.95 0.88
CA ASP A 83 12.16 -12.74 1.64
C ASP A 83 10.91 -11.85 1.76
N ILE A 84 10.13 -11.75 0.69
CA ILE A 84 8.88 -10.98 0.66
C ILE A 84 7.84 -11.59 1.60
N VAL A 85 7.62 -12.90 1.55
CA VAL A 85 6.69 -13.62 2.44
C VAL A 85 7.08 -13.44 3.91
N GLU A 86 8.38 -13.63 4.23
CA GLU A 86 8.89 -13.47 5.59
C GLU A 86 8.73 -12.03 6.10
N LEU A 87 8.94 -11.03 5.23
CA LEU A 87 8.73 -9.62 5.58
C LEU A 87 7.26 -9.32 5.87
N ILE A 88 6.33 -9.75 5.00
CA ILE A 88 4.89 -9.55 5.21
C ILE A 88 4.44 -10.19 6.52
N ALA A 89 4.85 -11.43 6.78
CA ALA A 89 4.52 -12.14 8.01
C ALA A 89 5.07 -11.41 9.25
N LYS A 90 6.32 -10.92 9.18
CA LYS A 90 6.95 -10.14 10.24
C LYS A 90 6.19 -8.84 10.51
N LEU A 91 5.84 -8.09 9.46
CA LEU A 91 5.08 -6.84 9.58
C LEU A 91 3.75 -7.06 10.30
N ARG A 92 2.97 -8.05 9.87
CA ARG A 92 1.67 -8.36 10.49
C ARG A 92 1.78 -8.87 11.92
N MET A 93 2.85 -9.61 12.23
CA MET A 93 3.12 -10.07 13.59
C MET A 93 3.45 -8.91 14.54
N ARG A 94 4.22 -7.92 14.07
CA ARG A 94 4.71 -6.79 14.87
C ARG A 94 3.69 -5.64 14.94
N ILE A 95 2.90 -5.47 13.87
CA ILE A 95 1.91 -4.41 13.70
C ILE A 95 0.62 -5.06 13.18
N PRO A 96 -0.23 -5.61 14.06
CA PRO A 96 -1.39 -6.43 13.66
C PRO A 96 -2.44 -5.72 12.80
N ASP A 97 -2.50 -4.40 12.87
CA ASP A 97 -3.41 -3.54 12.12
C ASP A 97 -2.75 -2.84 10.91
N ILE A 98 -1.55 -3.29 10.52
CA ILE A 98 -0.84 -2.68 9.40
C ILE A 98 -1.61 -2.84 8.07
N ALA A 99 -1.76 -1.74 7.35
CA ALA A 99 -2.19 -1.74 5.97
C ALA A 99 -0.97 -1.84 5.04
N ILE A 100 -0.88 -2.90 4.25
CA ILE A 100 0.21 -3.11 3.31
C ILE A 100 -0.29 -2.82 1.90
N ARG A 101 0.34 -1.82 1.27
CA ARG A 101 0.15 -1.51 -0.14
C ARG A 101 1.32 -2.06 -0.96
N THR A 102 1.01 -2.58 -2.14
CA THR A 102 2.04 -3.02 -3.09
C THR A 102 1.73 -2.59 -4.52
N THR A 103 2.73 -2.70 -5.37
CA THR A 103 2.63 -2.48 -6.82
C THR A 103 3.26 -3.66 -7.53
N LEU A 104 2.56 -4.16 -8.56
CA LEU A 104 3.00 -5.25 -9.42
C LEU A 104 3.13 -4.78 -10.87
N ILE A 105 3.93 -5.50 -11.64
CA ILE A 105 4.05 -5.34 -13.09
C ILE A 105 3.70 -6.67 -13.74
N ALA A 106 2.70 -6.67 -14.61
CA ALA A 106 2.29 -7.80 -15.43
C ALA A 106 2.88 -7.69 -16.84
N GLY A 107 3.26 -8.81 -17.43
CA GLY A 107 3.78 -8.87 -18.78
C GLY A 107 5.25 -8.43 -18.90
N PHE A 108 6.05 -8.60 -17.85
CA PHE A 108 7.48 -8.33 -17.93
C PHE A 108 8.16 -9.32 -18.90
N PRO A 109 9.16 -8.89 -19.72
CA PRO A 109 9.81 -9.77 -20.71
C PRO A 109 10.30 -11.09 -20.10
N GLY A 110 9.82 -12.21 -20.65
CA GLY A 110 10.12 -13.57 -20.20
C GLY A 110 9.29 -14.08 -19.03
N GLU A 111 8.29 -13.34 -18.57
CA GLU A 111 7.21 -13.85 -17.71
C GLU A 111 6.40 -14.90 -18.48
N THR A 112 6.03 -15.98 -17.83
CA THR A 112 5.22 -17.08 -18.40
C THR A 112 3.84 -17.12 -17.78
N GLU A 113 2.90 -17.82 -18.42
CA GLU A 113 1.57 -18.06 -17.82
C GLU A 113 1.67 -18.74 -16.46
N ALA A 114 2.61 -19.67 -16.27
CA ALA A 114 2.85 -20.31 -14.98
C ALA A 114 3.38 -19.31 -13.92
N ASP A 115 4.19 -18.32 -14.31
CA ASP A 115 4.62 -17.26 -13.39
C ASP A 115 3.44 -16.35 -13.01
N HIS A 116 2.55 -16.05 -13.96
CA HIS A 116 1.32 -15.29 -13.70
C HIS A 116 0.38 -16.06 -12.75
N GLU A 117 0.13 -17.34 -12.98
CA GLU A 117 -0.69 -18.19 -12.08
C GLU A 117 -0.10 -18.22 -10.66
N ALA A 118 1.22 -18.38 -10.55
CA ALA A 118 1.93 -18.35 -9.26
C ALA A 118 1.87 -16.99 -8.56
N LEU A 119 1.84 -15.87 -9.34
CA LEU A 119 1.65 -14.53 -8.83
C LEU A 119 0.23 -14.34 -8.32
N MET A 120 -0.79 -14.85 -9.02
CA MET A 120 -2.19 -14.84 -8.57
C MET A 120 -2.35 -15.57 -7.23
N GLU A 121 -1.78 -16.76 -7.10
CA GLU A 121 -1.79 -17.53 -5.85
C GLU A 121 -1.12 -16.73 -4.72
N PHE A 122 0.04 -16.13 -4.99
CA PHE A 122 0.75 -15.29 -4.02
C PHE A 122 -0.07 -14.07 -3.58
N VAL A 123 -0.77 -13.38 -4.49
CA VAL A 123 -1.65 -12.25 -4.16
C VAL A 123 -2.79 -12.70 -3.24
N ASN A 124 -3.42 -13.83 -3.57
CA ASN A 124 -4.49 -14.41 -2.77
C ASN A 124 -4.03 -14.77 -1.35
N GLU A 125 -2.85 -15.40 -1.22
CA GLU A 125 -2.28 -15.78 0.08
C GLU A 125 -1.76 -14.58 0.89
N SER A 126 -1.25 -13.56 0.18
CA SER A 126 -0.69 -12.36 0.83
C SER A 126 -1.74 -11.39 1.31
N GLU A 127 -2.95 -11.39 0.75
CA GLU A 127 -4.08 -10.54 1.15
C GLU A 127 -3.64 -9.07 1.36
N PHE A 128 -3.08 -8.45 0.33
CA PHE A 128 -2.68 -7.03 0.41
C PHE A 128 -3.90 -6.14 0.65
N ASP A 129 -3.75 -5.11 1.49
CA ASP A 129 -4.82 -4.15 1.76
C ASP A 129 -5.07 -3.24 0.56
N ARG A 130 -4.01 -2.88 -0.14
CA ARG A 130 -4.05 -2.08 -1.38
C ARG A 130 -3.04 -2.64 -2.37
N LEU A 131 -3.44 -2.75 -3.63
CA LEU A 131 -2.58 -3.26 -4.69
C LEU A 131 -2.90 -2.56 -6.00
N GLY A 132 -1.88 -2.13 -6.71
CA GLY A 132 -1.97 -1.63 -8.08
C GLY A 132 -1.15 -2.49 -9.03
N VAL A 133 -1.68 -2.74 -10.22
CA VAL A 133 -0.97 -3.49 -11.27
C VAL A 133 -0.80 -2.62 -12.50
N PHE A 134 0.44 -2.56 -13.00
CA PHE A 134 0.75 -1.94 -14.27
C PHE A 134 1.15 -3.00 -15.29
N THR A 135 0.82 -2.80 -16.54
CA THR A 135 1.45 -3.56 -17.63
C THR A 135 2.87 -3.06 -17.83
N TYR A 136 3.78 -3.97 -18.15
CA TYR A 136 5.14 -3.58 -18.50
C TYR A 136 5.13 -2.65 -19.74
N SER A 137 5.86 -1.54 -19.64
CA SER A 137 6.11 -0.60 -20.74
C SER A 137 7.60 -0.57 -21.06
N PRO A 138 8.01 -0.83 -22.31
CA PRO A 138 9.41 -0.77 -22.70
C PRO A 138 9.88 0.69 -22.80
N GLU A 139 10.70 1.12 -21.84
CA GLU A 139 11.28 2.47 -21.81
C GLU A 139 12.62 2.50 -22.55
N GLU A 140 12.78 3.48 -23.42
CA GLU A 140 14.00 3.66 -24.22
C GLU A 140 15.25 3.80 -23.33
N GLY A 141 16.31 3.07 -23.65
CA GLY A 141 17.55 3.08 -22.90
C GLY A 141 17.61 2.16 -21.69
N THR A 142 16.52 1.47 -21.37
CA THR A 142 16.53 0.44 -20.31
C THR A 142 16.96 -0.92 -20.84
N PRO A 143 17.68 -1.76 -20.06
CA PRO A 143 18.03 -3.11 -20.48
C PRO A 143 16.80 -3.95 -20.85
N ALA A 144 15.71 -3.85 -20.10
CA ALA A 144 14.51 -4.63 -20.29
C ALA A 144 13.82 -4.38 -21.64
N ALA A 145 13.93 -3.17 -22.21
CA ALA A 145 13.39 -2.87 -23.53
C ALA A 145 14.04 -3.69 -24.66
N SER A 146 15.26 -4.20 -24.43
CA SER A 146 16.01 -5.04 -25.39
C SER A 146 15.98 -6.53 -25.08
N PHE A 147 15.29 -6.94 -24.02
CA PHE A 147 15.19 -8.36 -23.67
C PHE A 147 14.42 -9.13 -24.76
N PRO A 148 14.82 -10.37 -25.07
CA PRO A 148 13.98 -11.26 -25.85
C PRO A 148 12.72 -11.61 -25.06
N ASP A 149 11.79 -12.27 -25.69
CA ASP A 149 10.57 -12.78 -25.08
C ASP A 149 9.68 -11.67 -24.49
N GLN A 150 9.54 -10.56 -25.24
CA GLN A 150 8.55 -9.52 -24.96
C GLN A 150 7.15 -10.11 -24.99
N ILE A 151 6.31 -9.71 -24.03
CA ILE A 151 4.92 -10.18 -23.92
C ILE A 151 4.03 -9.25 -24.73
N GLU A 152 3.09 -9.83 -25.49
CA GLU A 152 2.09 -9.08 -26.24
C GLU A 152 1.22 -8.26 -25.30
N ASN A 153 0.92 -7.02 -25.67
CA ASN A 153 0.17 -6.09 -24.81
C ASN A 153 -1.18 -6.66 -24.36
N GLU A 154 -1.90 -7.35 -25.26
CA GLU A 154 -3.18 -7.97 -24.96
C GLU A 154 -3.06 -9.03 -23.84
N VAL A 155 -1.97 -9.77 -23.79
CA VAL A 155 -1.68 -10.75 -22.73
C VAL A 155 -1.36 -10.04 -21.43
N ALA A 156 -0.50 -9.04 -21.46
CA ALA A 156 -0.15 -8.26 -20.27
C ALA A 156 -1.35 -7.53 -19.67
N GLU A 157 -2.23 -6.97 -20.51
CA GLU A 157 -3.48 -6.34 -20.06
C GLU A 157 -4.42 -7.34 -19.43
N LYS A 158 -4.59 -8.53 -20.02
CA LYS A 158 -5.39 -9.60 -19.43
C LYS A 158 -4.86 -10.02 -18.07
N TRP A 159 -3.55 -10.24 -17.93
CA TRP A 159 -2.94 -10.63 -16.67
C TRP A 159 -3.08 -9.54 -15.61
N ARG A 160 -2.92 -8.27 -15.97
CA ARG A 160 -3.23 -7.14 -15.07
C ARG A 160 -4.67 -7.20 -14.59
N ASP A 161 -5.62 -7.39 -15.50
CA ASP A 161 -7.05 -7.39 -15.17
C ASP A 161 -7.44 -8.59 -14.30
N ASP A 162 -6.85 -9.77 -14.55
CA ASP A 162 -7.03 -10.97 -13.72
C ASP A 162 -6.55 -10.71 -12.26
N ILE A 163 -5.36 -10.11 -12.08
CA ILE A 163 -4.84 -9.76 -10.74
C ILE A 163 -5.71 -8.68 -10.08
N MET A 164 -6.14 -7.67 -10.82
CA MET A 164 -6.98 -6.60 -10.27
C MET A 164 -8.35 -7.11 -9.86
N ALA A 165 -8.95 -8.05 -10.59
CA ALA A 165 -10.21 -8.69 -10.21
C ALA A 165 -10.07 -9.49 -8.91
N LEU A 166 -9.00 -10.28 -8.77
CA LEU A 166 -8.71 -10.99 -7.53
C LEU A 166 -8.49 -10.02 -6.35
N GLN A 167 -7.71 -8.96 -6.55
CA GLN A 167 -7.46 -7.97 -5.49
C GLN A 167 -8.75 -7.25 -5.08
N GLN A 168 -9.68 -7.04 -5.99
CA GLN A 168 -10.98 -6.43 -5.67
C GLN A 168 -11.74 -7.29 -4.67
N GLU A 169 -11.75 -8.62 -4.83
CA GLU A 169 -12.36 -9.56 -3.88
C GLU A 169 -11.64 -9.50 -2.52
N VAL A 170 -10.30 -9.57 -2.51
CA VAL A 170 -9.50 -9.47 -1.28
C VAL A 170 -9.76 -8.14 -0.56
N SER A 171 -9.79 -7.03 -1.29
CA SER A 171 -10.04 -5.70 -0.70
C SER A 171 -11.44 -5.60 -0.11
N TYR A 172 -12.45 -6.17 -0.78
CA TYR A 172 -13.81 -6.23 -0.26
C TYR A 172 -13.87 -6.98 1.07
N ASP A 173 -13.31 -8.19 1.14
CA ASP A 173 -13.31 -8.99 2.36
C ASP A 173 -12.62 -8.27 3.52
N LYS A 174 -11.47 -7.65 3.28
CA LYS A 174 -10.75 -6.85 4.29
C LYS A 174 -11.52 -5.61 4.73
N ASN A 175 -12.23 -4.96 3.83
CA ASN A 175 -13.06 -3.81 4.19
C ASN A 175 -14.31 -4.24 4.99
N GLN A 176 -14.90 -5.41 4.67
CA GLN A 176 -16.00 -5.99 5.46
C GLN A 176 -15.60 -6.27 6.92
N GLU A 177 -14.34 -6.62 7.18
CA GLU A 177 -13.82 -6.79 8.54
C GLU A 177 -13.82 -5.49 9.37
N LEU A 178 -13.95 -4.32 8.72
CA LEU A 178 -13.98 -3.03 9.39
C LEU A 178 -15.37 -2.64 9.85
N LEU A 179 -16.42 -3.33 9.43
CA LEU A 179 -17.80 -3.04 9.84
C LEU A 179 -17.95 -3.03 11.37
N GLY A 180 -18.55 -1.97 11.88
CA GLY A 180 -18.76 -1.74 13.31
C GLY A 180 -17.51 -1.25 14.06
N LYS A 181 -16.33 -1.23 13.44
CA LYS A 181 -15.12 -0.65 14.05
C LYS A 181 -15.18 0.87 14.02
N THR A 182 -14.51 1.50 14.96
CA THR A 182 -14.28 2.95 14.98
C THR A 182 -12.89 3.26 14.47
N LEU A 183 -12.83 4.11 13.46
CA LEU A 183 -11.58 4.57 12.85
C LEU A 183 -11.46 6.09 12.96
N THR A 184 -10.22 6.57 13.08
CA THR A 184 -9.93 7.98 12.93
C THR A 184 -9.90 8.34 11.43
N VAL A 185 -10.69 9.34 11.04
CA VAL A 185 -10.79 9.82 9.66
C VAL A 185 -10.33 11.26 9.58
N LEU A 186 -9.42 11.56 8.66
CA LEU A 186 -9.06 12.92 8.26
C LEU A 186 -10.05 13.39 7.21
N ILE A 187 -10.83 14.42 7.52
CA ILE A 187 -11.76 15.03 6.57
C ILE A 187 -11.00 15.84 5.53
N GLU A 188 -11.28 15.59 4.26
CA GLU A 188 -10.62 16.25 3.12
C GLU A 188 -11.57 17.15 2.33
N GLY A 189 -12.88 16.85 2.36
CA GLY A 189 -13.87 17.62 1.64
C GLY A 189 -15.30 17.30 1.99
N TYR A 190 -16.22 17.93 1.23
CA TYR A 190 -17.65 17.72 1.33
C TYR A 190 -18.25 17.49 -0.06
N VAL A 191 -19.07 16.46 -0.19
CA VAL A 191 -19.77 16.11 -1.42
C VAL A 191 -21.21 16.61 -1.30
N ALA A 192 -21.48 17.77 -1.90
CA ALA A 192 -22.75 18.48 -1.74
C ALA A 192 -23.95 17.74 -2.36
N GLU A 193 -23.71 16.88 -3.36
CA GLU A 193 -24.78 16.13 -4.03
C GLU A 193 -25.36 15.03 -3.13
N ASP A 194 -24.50 14.44 -2.30
CA ASP A 194 -24.85 13.32 -1.42
C ASP A 194 -25.02 13.76 0.05
N ASP A 195 -24.71 15.02 0.37
CA ASP A 195 -24.74 15.59 1.73
C ASP A 195 -23.85 14.82 2.71
N VAL A 196 -22.66 14.42 2.27
CA VAL A 196 -21.70 13.68 3.07
C VAL A 196 -20.31 14.32 3.02
N TYR A 197 -19.51 14.10 4.07
CA TYR A 197 -18.10 14.43 4.07
C TYR A 197 -17.29 13.29 3.46
N VAL A 198 -16.15 13.63 2.85
CA VAL A 198 -15.19 12.65 2.35
C VAL A 198 -13.87 12.83 3.07
N GLY A 199 -13.26 11.73 3.42
CA GLY A 199 -11.96 11.71 4.09
C GLY A 199 -11.24 10.39 3.89
N ARG A 200 -10.19 10.17 4.64
CA ARG A 200 -9.41 8.92 4.60
C ARG A 200 -8.92 8.52 5.97
N THR A 201 -8.62 7.24 6.11
CA THR A 201 -8.02 6.68 7.33
C THR A 201 -6.49 6.64 7.23
N TYR A 202 -5.83 6.18 8.30
CA TYR A 202 -4.41 5.85 8.25
C TYR A 202 -4.07 4.77 7.21
N ARG A 203 -5.06 3.98 6.79
CA ARG A 203 -4.92 2.87 5.84
C ARG A 203 -4.85 3.31 4.38
N ASP A 204 -5.10 4.60 4.11
CA ASP A 204 -5.31 5.10 2.76
C ASP A 204 -4.38 6.27 2.46
N ALA A 205 -3.58 6.16 1.40
CA ALA A 205 -2.78 7.25 0.87
C ALA A 205 -3.66 8.22 0.07
N PRO A 206 -3.39 9.54 0.13
CA PRO A 206 -4.16 10.53 -0.60
C PRO A 206 -4.09 10.29 -2.12
N ASP A 207 -5.23 10.45 -2.80
CA ASP A 207 -5.38 10.38 -4.26
C ASP A 207 -5.00 9.02 -4.90
N VAL A 208 -4.75 7.99 -4.10
CA VAL A 208 -4.26 6.68 -4.58
C VAL A 208 -5.10 5.52 -4.07
N ASP A 209 -5.49 5.56 -2.80
CA ASP A 209 -6.24 4.49 -2.14
C ASP A 209 -7.72 4.89 -1.96
N GLY A 210 -8.47 4.12 -1.17
CA GLY A 210 -9.89 4.35 -0.93
C GLY A 210 -10.21 5.57 -0.05
N MET A 211 -11.49 5.89 0.01
CA MET A 211 -12.05 7.00 0.79
C MET A 211 -13.01 6.50 1.86
N VAL A 212 -13.34 7.40 2.78
CA VAL A 212 -14.41 7.19 3.74
C VAL A 212 -15.46 8.29 3.55
N PHE A 213 -16.69 7.88 3.26
CA PHE A 213 -17.84 8.77 3.25
C PHE A 213 -18.42 8.85 4.66
N VAL A 214 -18.52 10.07 5.20
CA VAL A 214 -18.83 10.30 6.60
C VAL A 214 -20.13 11.10 6.73
N ASP A 215 -21.12 10.51 7.39
CA ASP A 215 -22.30 11.24 7.88
C ASP A 215 -21.94 11.92 9.20
N ALA A 216 -22.15 13.23 9.27
CA ALA A 216 -21.81 14.03 10.44
C ALA A 216 -22.97 14.94 10.84
N PRO A 217 -23.27 15.07 12.16
CA PRO A 217 -24.41 15.85 12.65
C PRO A 217 -24.20 17.38 12.61
N TYR A 218 -23.02 17.83 12.24
CA TYR A 218 -22.65 19.24 12.13
C TYR A 218 -21.55 19.46 11.09
N GLU A 219 -21.35 20.72 10.74
CA GLU A 219 -20.38 21.13 9.72
C GLU A 219 -18.94 20.85 10.17
N LEU A 220 -18.17 20.17 9.28
CA LEU A 220 -16.77 19.84 9.47
C LEU A 220 -15.89 20.64 8.50
N MET A 221 -14.73 21.05 8.97
CA MET A 221 -13.71 21.68 8.11
C MET A 221 -12.72 20.64 7.59
N SER A 222 -12.24 20.82 6.35
CA SER A 222 -11.11 20.05 5.84
C SER A 222 -9.91 20.18 6.77
N GLY A 223 -9.21 19.06 6.98
CA GLY A 223 -8.10 18.97 7.93
C GLY A 223 -8.50 18.54 9.33
N THR A 224 -9.81 18.41 9.62
CA THR A 224 -10.29 17.92 10.92
C THR A 224 -10.18 16.40 11.01
N PHE A 225 -9.72 15.90 12.14
CA PHE A 225 -9.75 14.47 12.47
C PHE A 225 -10.96 14.16 13.32
N VAL A 226 -11.74 13.16 12.91
CA VAL A 226 -12.96 12.72 13.61
C VAL A 226 -12.94 11.21 13.84
N GLN A 227 -13.71 10.75 14.84
CA GLN A 227 -13.94 9.33 15.05
C GLN A 227 -15.17 8.91 14.28
N VAL A 228 -15.05 7.87 13.47
CA VAL A 228 -16.12 7.38 12.60
C VAL A 228 -16.33 5.90 12.85
N ARG A 229 -17.57 5.53 13.15
CA ARG A 229 -18.01 4.12 13.20
C ARG A 229 -18.36 3.69 11.78
N ILE A 230 -17.68 2.69 11.25
CA ILE A 230 -17.91 2.16 9.91
C ILE A 230 -19.23 1.40 9.89
N THR A 231 -20.12 1.79 8.99
CA THR A 231 -21.48 1.24 8.85
C THR A 231 -21.66 0.45 7.56
N ASP A 232 -20.88 0.75 6.53
CA ASP A 232 -20.89 0.05 5.24
C ASP A 232 -19.49 0.05 4.61
N ALA A 233 -19.23 -0.91 3.72
CA ALA A 233 -17.96 -1.07 3.05
C ALA A 233 -18.15 -1.73 1.69
N ASN A 234 -17.48 -1.19 0.67
CA ASN A 234 -17.37 -1.80 -0.64
C ASN A 234 -15.91 -2.22 -0.93
N GLU A 235 -15.57 -2.51 -2.18
CA GLU A 235 -14.26 -3.01 -2.57
C GLU A 235 -13.13 -2.00 -2.28
N TYR A 236 -13.42 -0.70 -2.33
CA TYR A 236 -12.41 0.34 -2.18
C TYR A 236 -12.72 1.31 -1.04
N ASP A 237 -13.98 1.68 -0.88
CA ASP A 237 -14.41 2.76 -0.01
C ASP A 237 -15.19 2.26 1.20
N LEU A 238 -15.22 3.09 2.22
CA LEU A 238 -15.96 2.88 3.45
C LEU A 238 -17.04 3.95 3.61
N THR A 239 -18.11 3.61 4.30
CA THR A 239 -19.10 4.58 4.77
C THR A 239 -19.22 4.47 6.28
N GLY A 240 -19.44 5.59 6.94
CA GLY A 240 -19.61 5.58 8.39
C GLY A 240 -20.25 6.82 8.94
N GLU A 241 -20.59 6.73 10.20
CA GLU A 241 -21.20 7.79 10.99
C GLU A 241 -20.18 8.35 11.98
N MET A 242 -20.06 9.67 12.05
CA MET A 242 -19.28 10.33 13.08
C MET A 242 -19.84 9.98 14.46
N ILE A 243 -18.96 9.63 15.38
CA ILE A 243 -19.31 9.43 16.78
C ILE A 243 -18.73 10.57 17.63
N GLU A 244 -19.46 10.92 18.72
CA GLU A 244 -19.03 11.98 19.66
C GLU A 244 -17.78 11.58 20.48
#